data_a7b7d1bc938597aff9626a2d9726a724
#
_entry.id   a7b7d1bc938597aff9626a2d9726a724
#
_cell.length_a   1.000
_cell.length_b   1.000
_cell.length_c   1.000
_cell.angle_alpha   90.00
_cell.angle_beta   90.00
_cell.angle_gamma   90.00
#
_symmetry.space_group_name_H-M   'P 1'
#
loop_
_entity.id
_entity.type
_entity.pdbx_description
1 polymer ?
#
loop_
_entity_poly.entity_id
_entity_poly.type
_entity_poly.pdbx_seq_one_letter_code
_entity_poly.pdbx_strand_id
1 'polypeptide(L)'
;MNGTCLHTQDLSVGYNRKTLIGGIELDLRRGEIMTLIGPNGAGKSTILKSLIRQLPLTGGAVYLDGQDMAALGERDVARKLSVLMTARIRSELMTCFDVAATGRYPYTGRLGILSQEDREKTARSLELVHAADLADRDFSQTSDGQRQRVLLARALNQEPEVLVLDEPTSFLDIRHKLELLAILKDMVRSRNLAVVMSLHELDLAQKISDWVVCVHGDSIARQGPPEEIFTSEYITELYGAARGSYNALFGSLELEAVSGPPEVFVIGGGGIGIPVYRCLQRQGTPFAAGVLGRNDLDYPVAQALAAETIVPSGRRRSNGRCPSWSGAKGCCARWRSSER
;
A
#
# COMPACT_ATOMS: atom_id res chain seq x y z
N MET A 1 -2.69 -11.99 -27.41
CA MET A 1 -1.52 -12.18 -26.50
C MET A 1 -1.72 -11.17 -25.38
N ASN A 2 -1.95 -11.63 -24.19
CA ASN A 2 -2.32 -10.80 -23.06
C ASN A 2 -1.15 -9.92 -22.66
N GLY A 3 -1.39 -8.64 -22.64
CA GLY A 3 -0.56 -7.49 -22.37
C GLY A 3 0.38 -7.51 -21.16
N THR A 4 1.04 -8.65 -20.85
CA THR A 4 2.11 -8.72 -19.84
C THR A 4 3.30 -7.92 -20.35
N CYS A 5 3.71 -6.91 -19.59
CA CYS A 5 4.84 -6.05 -19.93
C CYS A 5 6.10 -6.36 -19.11
N LEU A 6 5.94 -6.87 -17.89
CA LEU A 6 7.05 -7.33 -17.07
C LEU A 6 6.71 -8.72 -16.51
N HIS A 7 7.60 -9.67 -16.70
CA HIS A 7 7.46 -11.05 -16.23
C HIS A 7 8.76 -11.51 -15.58
N THR A 8 8.67 -12.35 -14.56
CA THR A 8 9.84 -12.98 -13.95
C THR A 8 9.73 -14.49 -14.07
N GLN A 9 10.87 -15.15 -14.22
CA GLN A 9 10.96 -16.60 -14.30
C GLN A 9 11.98 -17.12 -13.29
N ASP A 10 11.51 -17.86 -12.31
CA ASP A 10 12.30 -18.43 -11.20
C ASP A 10 13.28 -17.40 -10.59
N LEU A 11 12.78 -16.15 -10.47
CA LEU A 11 13.63 -15.03 -10.06
C LEU A 11 14.09 -15.22 -8.62
N SER A 12 15.40 -15.12 -8.43
CA SER A 12 16.04 -15.14 -7.11
C SER A 12 16.80 -13.85 -6.89
N VAL A 13 16.58 -13.22 -5.73
CA VAL A 13 17.13 -11.91 -5.37
C VAL A 13 17.87 -11.95 -4.04
N GLY A 14 18.88 -11.11 -3.89
CA GLY A 14 19.65 -11.07 -2.66
C GLY A 14 20.90 -10.18 -2.75
N TYR A 15 21.82 -10.36 -1.82
CA TYR A 15 23.06 -9.57 -1.71
C TYR A 15 24.28 -10.48 -1.64
N ASN A 16 25.39 -10.02 -2.22
CA ASN A 16 26.69 -10.72 -2.14
C ASN A 16 26.61 -12.20 -2.57
N ARG A 17 25.84 -12.49 -3.62
CA ARG A 17 25.56 -13.84 -4.13
C ARG A 17 24.81 -14.75 -3.16
N LYS A 18 24.28 -14.22 -2.06
CA LYS A 18 23.43 -14.95 -1.14
C LYS A 18 21.98 -14.61 -1.48
N THR A 19 21.21 -15.63 -1.84
CA THR A 19 19.77 -15.49 -2.10
C THR A 19 19.03 -15.15 -0.80
N LEU A 20 18.22 -14.12 -0.83
CA LEU A 20 17.31 -13.71 0.23
C LEU A 20 15.91 -14.26 -0.05
N ILE A 21 15.44 -14.13 -1.28
CA ILE A 21 14.13 -14.61 -1.72
C ILE A 21 14.34 -15.32 -3.07
N GLY A 22 13.77 -16.51 -3.21
CA GLY A 22 13.86 -17.30 -4.44
C GLY A 22 12.50 -17.72 -4.98
N GLY A 23 12.47 -18.24 -6.20
CA GLY A 23 11.28 -18.75 -6.86
C GLY A 23 10.20 -17.69 -7.08
N ILE A 24 10.60 -16.45 -7.41
CA ILE A 24 9.66 -15.34 -7.57
C ILE A 24 9.10 -15.36 -8.99
N GLU A 25 7.78 -15.58 -9.10
CA GLU A 25 7.02 -15.53 -10.35
C GLU A 25 6.06 -14.33 -10.28
N LEU A 26 6.30 -13.32 -11.11
CA LEU A 26 5.48 -12.12 -11.23
C LEU A 26 5.07 -11.90 -12.68
N ASP A 27 3.81 -11.51 -12.88
CA ASP A 27 3.25 -11.15 -14.17
C ASP A 27 2.54 -9.80 -14.05
N LEU A 28 3.19 -8.73 -14.46
CA LEU A 28 2.64 -7.39 -14.48
C LEU A 28 2.09 -7.07 -15.87
N ARG A 29 0.84 -6.67 -15.93
CA ARG A 29 0.15 -6.31 -17.19
C ARG A 29 0.11 -4.81 -17.39
N ARG A 30 -0.01 -4.41 -18.64
CA ARG A 30 -0.25 -3.01 -18.98
C ARG A 30 -1.60 -2.55 -18.41
N GLY A 31 -1.63 -1.34 -17.84
CA GLY A 31 -2.83 -0.80 -17.21
C GLY A 31 -3.17 -1.44 -15.86
N GLU A 32 -2.20 -2.05 -15.17
CA GLU A 32 -2.36 -2.74 -13.90
C GLU A 32 -1.42 -2.17 -12.84
N ILE A 33 -1.89 -2.12 -11.59
CA ILE A 33 -1.10 -1.77 -10.41
C ILE A 33 -0.87 -3.02 -9.58
N MET A 34 0.38 -3.46 -9.51
CA MET A 34 0.85 -4.53 -8.65
C MET A 34 1.51 -3.96 -7.40
N THR A 35 1.07 -4.40 -6.22
CA THR A 35 1.60 -3.89 -4.95
C THR A 35 2.23 -5.01 -4.13
N LEU A 36 3.47 -4.80 -3.70
CA LEU A 36 4.17 -5.67 -2.77
C LEU A 36 3.86 -5.23 -1.34
N ILE A 37 3.35 -6.14 -0.52
CA ILE A 37 3.11 -5.96 0.91
C ILE A 37 3.88 -6.99 1.73
N GLY A 38 4.03 -6.74 3.02
CA GLY A 38 4.69 -7.66 3.95
C GLY A 38 5.48 -6.90 5.02
N PRO A 39 5.97 -7.59 6.06
CA PRO A 39 6.71 -6.99 7.16
C PRO A 39 7.92 -6.17 6.72
N ASN A 40 8.40 -5.30 7.62
CA ASN A 40 9.65 -4.58 7.41
C ASN A 40 10.80 -5.58 7.34
N GLY A 41 11.71 -5.37 6.38
CA GLY A 41 12.83 -6.29 6.17
C GLY A 41 12.49 -7.56 5.39
N ALA A 42 11.23 -7.79 4.98
CA ALA A 42 10.85 -8.96 4.19
C ALA A 42 11.47 -9.02 2.77
N GLY A 43 12.17 -7.95 2.32
CA GLY A 43 12.86 -7.96 1.02
C GLY A 43 12.10 -7.31 -0.13
N LYS A 44 10.99 -6.60 0.11
CA LYS A 44 10.22 -5.88 -0.93
C LYS A 44 11.09 -4.97 -1.78
N SER A 45 11.87 -4.08 -1.15
CA SER A 45 12.80 -3.18 -1.85
C SER A 45 13.93 -3.94 -2.55
N THR A 46 14.33 -5.12 -2.07
CA THR A 46 15.31 -5.97 -2.74
C THR A 46 14.74 -6.51 -4.05
N ILE A 47 13.49 -6.99 -4.03
CA ILE A 47 12.79 -7.42 -5.25
C ILE A 47 12.73 -6.25 -6.24
N LEU A 48 12.21 -5.08 -5.81
CA LEU A 48 12.09 -3.92 -6.69
C LEU A 48 13.43 -3.49 -7.30
N LYS A 49 14.52 -3.43 -6.50
CA LYS A 49 15.86 -3.10 -6.96
C LYS A 49 16.41 -4.12 -7.95
N SER A 50 16.09 -5.39 -7.77
CA SER A 50 16.50 -6.44 -8.71
C SER A 50 15.72 -6.37 -10.02
N LEU A 51 14.40 -6.08 -9.97
CA LEU A 51 13.57 -5.87 -11.17
C LEU A 51 14.10 -4.72 -12.05
N ILE A 52 14.73 -3.70 -11.48
CA ILE A 52 15.28 -2.57 -12.23
C ILE A 52 16.79 -2.69 -12.51
N ARG A 53 17.38 -3.84 -12.31
CA ARG A 53 18.84 -4.10 -12.49
C ARG A 53 19.76 -3.27 -11.58
N GLN A 54 19.22 -2.67 -10.52
CA GLN A 54 20.05 -1.96 -9.53
C GLN A 54 20.78 -2.94 -8.61
N LEU A 55 20.22 -4.14 -8.42
CA LEU A 55 20.88 -5.26 -7.76
C LEU A 55 20.99 -6.43 -8.75
N PRO A 56 22.15 -7.11 -8.78
CA PRO A 56 22.31 -8.30 -9.59
C PRO A 56 21.38 -9.42 -9.11
N LEU A 57 20.83 -10.17 -10.04
CA LEU A 57 20.06 -11.37 -9.73
C LEU A 57 20.97 -12.45 -9.15
N THR A 58 20.46 -13.25 -8.22
CA THR A 58 21.14 -14.45 -7.71
C THR A 58 20.70 -15.71 -8.46
N GLY A 59 19.61 -15.63 -9.24
CA GLY A 59 19.08 -16.69 -10.11
C GLY A 59 17.86 -16.20 -10.90
N GLY A 60 17.45 -16.98 -11.89
CA GLY A 60 16.31 -16.67 -12.75
C GLY A 60 16.50 -15.53 -13.71
N ALA A 61 15.40 -15.00 -14.25
CA ALA A 61 15.41 -13.94 -15.25
C ALA A 61 14.24 -12.98 -15.08
N VAL A 62 14.39 -11.76 -15.60
CA VAL A 62 13.35 -10.73 -15.72
C VAL A 62 13.17 -10.40 -17.20
N TYR A 63 11.95 -10.44 -17.67
CA TYR A 63 11.59 -10.14 -19.05
C TYR A 63 10.80 -8.84 -19.12
N LEU A 64 11.13 -7.99 -20.06
CA LEU A 64 10.42 -6.75 -20.40
C LEU A 64 9.89 -6.86 -21.83
N ASP A 65 8.57 -6.85 -22.02
CA ASP A 65 7.90 -7.13 -23.30
C ASP A 65 8.39 -8.45 -23.95
N GLY A 66 8.57 -9.47 -23.16
CA GLY A 66 9.02 -10.78 -23.61
C GLY A 66 10.50 -10.89 -23.97
N GLN A 67 11.29 -9.83 -23.78
CA GLN A 67 12.73 -9.82 -23.98
C GLN A 67 13.47 -9.93 -22.65
N ASP A 68 14.47 -10.78 -22.57
CA ASP A 68 15.32 -10.87 -21.38
C ASP A 68 16.00 -9.53 -21.13
N MET A 69 15.73 -8.95 -19.96
CA MET A 69 16.32 -7.66 -19.58
C MET A 69 17.85 -7.70 -19.56
N ALA A 70 18.46 -8.86 -19.27
CA ALA A 70 19.91 -8.98 -19.27
C ALA A 70 20.53 -8.75 -20.66
N ALA A 71 19.79 -9.04 -21.73
CA ALA A 71 20.20 -8.81 -23.11
C ALA A 71 19.96 -7.38 -23.62
N LEU A 72 19.12 -6.60 -22.92
CA LEU A 72 18.79 -5.23 -23.32
C LEU A 72 19.87 -4.23 -22.90
N GLY A 73 20.13 -3.24 -23.77
CA GLY A 73 20.98 -2.10 -23.46
C GLY A 73 20.39 -1.22 -22.34
N GLU A 74 21.24 -0.56 -21.55
CA GLU A 74 20.79 0.30 -20.46
C GLU A 74 19.81 1.41 -20.92
N ARG A 75 20.05 1.99 -22.10
CA ARG A 75 19.15 3.01 -22.67
C ARG A 75 17.81 2.45 -23.08
N ASP A 76 17.77 1.24 -23.59
CA ASP A 76 16.52 0.60 -24.03
C ASP A 76 15.66 0.25 -22.83
N VAL A 77 16.27 -0.26 -21.76
CA VAL A 77 15.58 -0.46 -20.47
C VAL A 77 15.10 0.89 -19.92
N ALA A 78 15.97 1.92 -19.89
CA ALA A 78 15.60 3.24 -19.36
C ALA A 78 14.53 3.96 -20.18
N ARG A 79 14.26 3.62 -21.44
CA ARG A 79 13.14 4.15 -22.22
C ARG A 79 11.81 3.49 -21.87
N LYS A 80 11.84 2.27 -21.39
CA LYS A 80 10.63 1.48 -21.06
C LYS A 80 10.29 1.46 -19.59
N LEU A 81 11.31 1.51 -18.72
CA LEU A 81 11.16 1.35 -17.29
C LEU A 81 11.71 2.58 -16.56
N SER A 82 10.89 3.16 -15.71
CA SER A 82 11.28 4.26 -14.83
C SER A 82 11.13 3.91 -13.37
N VAL A 83 11.84 4.63 -12.52
CA VAL A 83 11.91 4.31 -11.09
C VAL A 83 11.77 5.55 -10.21
N LEU A 84 11.08 5.35 -9.08
CA LEU A 84 11.05 6.29 -7.96
C LEU A 84 11.37 5.50 -6.70
N MET A 85 12.60 5.70 -6.20
CA MET A 85 13.10 5.04 -4.99
C MET A 85 13.14 6.01 -3.83
N THR A 86 13.00 5.50 -2.62
CA THR A 86 13.03 6.28 -1.35
C THR A 86 14.38 6.94 -1.06
N ALA A 87 15.43 6.65 -1.83
CA ALA A 87 16.75 7.25 -1.64
C ALA A 87 16.72 8.77 -1.81
N ARG A 88 17.22 9.50 -0.83
CA ARG A 88 17.34 10.96 -0.90
C ARG A 88 18.33 11.35 -1.98
N ILE A 89 17.83 11.94 -3.05
CA ILE A 89 18.67 12.56 -4.07
C ILE A 89 19.21 13.85 -3.46
N ARG A 90 20.52 13.92 -3.30
CA ARG A 90 21.22 15.18 -2.98
C ARG A 90 21.50 15.86 -4.31
N SER A 91 20.72 16.86 -4.65
CA SER A 91 20.97 17.72 -5.80
C SER A 91 21.27 19.12 -5.25
N GLU A 92 22.52 19.49 -5.24
CA GLU A 92 22.94 20.85 -4.94
C GLU A 92 22.83 21.67 -6.24
N LEU A 93 22.28 22.90 -6.13
CA LEU A 93 22.18 23.86 -7.24
C LEU A 93 21.27 23.45 -8.43
N MET A 94 20.32 22.53 -8.23
CA MET A 94 19.34 22.17 -9.26
C MET A 94 17.96 22.72 -8.91
N THR A 95 17.29 23.28 -9.91
CA THR A 95 15.87 23.63 -9.81
C THR A 95 15.00 22.37 -9.86
N CYS A 96 13.74 22.48 -9.45
CA CYS A 96 12.78 21.40 -9.61
C CYS A 96 12.60 21.00 -11.08
N PHE A 97 12.67 21.99 -12.00
CA PHE A 97 12.65 21.73 -13.42
C PHE A 97 13.87 20.90 -13.85
N ASP A 98 15.07 21.25 -13.41
CA ASP A 98 16.28 20.51 -13.75
C ASP A 98 16.23 19.06 -13.27
N VAL A 99 15.73 18.83 -12.03
CA VAL A 99 15.52 17.48 -11.50
C VAL A 99 14.52 16.70 -12.35
N ALA A 100 13.37 17.29 -12.68
CA ALA A 100 12.37 16.65 -13.53
C ALA A 100 12.91 16.35 -14.94
N ALA A 101 13.72 17.29 -15.50
CA ALA A 101 14.33 17.16 -16.81
C ALA A 101 15.35 16.00 -16.92
N THR A 102 15.95 15.58 -15.80
CA THR A 102 16.82 14.38 -15.81
C THR A 102 16.09 13.12 -16.30
N GLY A 103 14.74 13.07 -16.21
CA GLY A 103 13.93 12.01 -16.80
C GLY A 103 14.08 11.88 -18.31
N ARG A 104 14.51 12.94 -19.02
CA ARG A 104 14.76 12.92 -20.48
C ARG A 104 16.12 12.34 -20.85
N TYR A 105 16.98 12.01 -19.88
CA TYR A 105 18.34 11.53 -20.14
C TYR A 105 18.42 10.37 -21.14
N PRO A 106 17.51 9.37 -21.16
CA PRO A 106 17.54 8.30 -22.17
C PRO A 106 17.32 8.78 -23.61
N TYR A 107 16.80 9.97 -23.81
CA TYR A 107 16.45 10.57 -25.11
C TYR A 107 17.47 11.62 -25.56
N THR A 108 18.22 12.22 -24.63
CA THR A 108 19.25 13.20 -24.95
C THR A 108 20.50 12.55 -25.54
N GLY A 109 21.23 13.32 -26.35
CA GLY A 109 22.53 12.88 -26.87
C GLY A 109 23.61 12.78 -25.80
N ARG A 110 24.87 12.53 -26.22
CA ARG A 110 26.04 12.41 -25.32
C ARG A 110 26.28 13.64 -24.44
N LEU A 111 25.87 14.82 -24.88
CA LEU A 111 26.05 16.08 -24.15
C LEU A 111 24.90 16.40 -23.18
N GLY A 112 23.85 15.58 -23.13
CA GLY A 112 22.71 15.79 -22.23
C GLY A 112 21.89 17.06 -22.52
N ILE A 113 22.03 17.64 -23.73
CA ILE A 113 21.34 18.87 -24.10
C ILE A 113 19.87 18.56 -24.36
N LEU A 114 18.98 19.26 -23.66
CA LEU A 114 17.53 19.14 -23.85
C LEU A 114 17.10 19.86 -25.14
N SER A 115 16.33 19.17 -25.97
CA SER A 115 15.61 19.79 -27.08
C SER A 115 14.45 20.67 -26.55
N GLN A 116 13.85 21.45 -27.45
CA GLN A 116 12.62 22.19 -27.10
C GLN A 116 11.47 21.25 -26.72
N GLU A 117 11.34 20.12 -27.42
CA GLU A 117 10.36 19.09 -27.12
C GLU A 117 10.58 18.48 -25.71
N ASP A 118 11.84 18.21 -25.31
CA ASP A 118 12.15 17.70 -23.98
C ASP A 118 11.78 18.70 -22.88
N ARG A 119 11.98 20.00 -23.12
CA ARG A 119 11.59 21.07 -22.18
C ARG A 119 10.05 21.13 -22.02
N GLU A 120 9.31 21.05 -23.12
CA GLU A 120 7.85 21.03 -23.08
C GLU A 120 7.31 19.78 -22.38
N LYS A 121 7.89 18.60 -22.64
CA LYS A 121 7.53 17.36 -21.92
C LYS A 121 7.83 17.46 -20.43
N THR A 122 8.94 18.08 -20.07
CA THR A 122 9.30 18.31 -18.66
C THR A 122 8.28 19.23 -17.98
N ALA A 123 7.90 20.33 -18.61
CA ALA A 123 6.89 21.23 -18.08
C ALA A 123 5.54 20.52 -17.89
N ARG A 124 5.09 19.77 -18.92
CA ARG A 124 3.85 18.96 -18.81
C ARG A 124 3.90 17.91 -17.70
N SER A 125 5.07 17.30 -17.48
CA SER A 125 5.23 16.32 -16.40
C SER A 125 5.13 16.96 -15.01
N LEU A 126 5.62 18.20 -14.84
CA LEU A 126 5.44 18.99 -13.62
C LEU A 126 3.97 19.41 -13.43
N GLU A 127 3.28 19.79 -14.50
CA GLU A 127 1.84 20.09 -14.46
C GLU A 127 1.02 18.88 -14.02
N LEU A 128 1.30 17.69 -14.57
CA LEU A 128 0.60 16.45 -14.23
C LEU A 128 0.64 16.10 -12.73
N VAL A 129 1.72 16.47 -12.06
CA VAL A 129 1.90 16.21 -10.61
C VAL A 129 1.62 17.44 -9.75
N HIS A 130 1.00 18.47 -10.32
CA HIS A 130 0.69 19.73 -9.61
C HIS A 130 1.94 20.36 -8.96
N ALA A 131 3.05 20.41 -9.69
CA ALA A 131 4.32 20.98 -9.25
C ALA A 131 4.89 22.02 -10.24
N ALA A 132 4.06 22.55 -11.16
CA ALA A 132 4.49 23.55 -12.13
C ALA A 132 4.95 24.84 -11.47
N ASP A 133 4.31 25.25 -10.39
CA ASP A 133 4.65 26.42 -9.55
C ASP A 133 6.01 26.29 -8.84
N LEU A 134 6.57 25.09 -8.79
CA LEU A 134 7.86 24.81 -8.18
C LEU A 134 9.02 24.79 -9.18
N ALA A 135 8.75 24.92 -10.49
CA ALA A 135 9.73 24.69 -11.56
C ALA A 135 11.08 25.38 -11.32
N ASP A 136 11.06 26.66 -11.01
CA ASP A 136 12.26 27.49 -10.81
C ASP A 136 12.79 27.45 -9.39
N ARG A 137 12.13 26.74 -8.47
CA ARG A 137 12.55 26.64 -7.07
C ARG A 137 13.71 25.68 -6.93
N ASP A 138 14.66 26.03 -6.05
CA ASP A 138 15.73 25.11 -5.64
C ASP A 138 15.13 23.84 -5.02
N PHE A 139 15.46 22.68 -5.61
CA PHE A 139 14.94 21.39 -5.17
C PHE A 139 15.32 21.07 -3.73
N SER A 140 16.48 21.54 -3.26
CA SER A 140 16.93 21.32 -1.87
C SER A 140 16.04 22.01 -0.85
N GLN A 141 15.34 23.09 -1.26
CA GLN A 141 14.45 23.89 -0.41
C GLN A 141 12.98 23.45 -0.47
N THR A 142 12.69 22.33 -1.13
CA THR A 142 11.33 21.78 -1.21
C THR A 142 10.99 20.95 0.02
N SER A 143 9.70 20.96 0.41
CA SER A 143 9.19 20.03 1.42
C SER A 143 9.23 18.59 0.90
N ASP A 144 9.14 17.58 1.80
CA ASP A 144 9.18 16.18 1.38
C ASP A 144 8.06 15.85 0.40
N GLY A 145 6.83 16.37 0.59
CA GLY A 145 5.73 16.18 -0.34
C GLY A 145 5.95 16.85 -1.70
N GLN A 146 6.51 18.07 -1.72
CA GLN A 146 6.88 18.77 -2.96
C GLN A 146 7.99 18.00 -3.69
N ARG A 147 9.00 17.55 -2.95
CA ARG A 147 10.10 16.73 -3.48
C ARG A 147 9.59 15.46 -4.13
N GLN A 148 8.68 14.75 -3.46
CA GLN A 148 8.09 13.52 -3.99
C GLN A 148 7.35 13.75 -5.31
N ARG A 149 6.57 14.84 -5.41
CA ARG A 149 5.89 15.22 -6.66
C ARG A 149 6.88 15.51 -7.80
N VAL A 150 7.95 16.25 -7.53
CA VAL A 150 8.99 16.52 -8.54
C VAL A 150 9.70 15.24 -8.99
N LEU A 151 9.99 14.33 -8.05
CA LEU A 151 10.59 13.02 -8.39
C LEU A 151 9.63 12.15 -9.19
N LEU A 152 8.32 12.21 -8.90
CA LEU A 152 7.31 11.54 -9.72
C LEU A 152 7.24 12.19 -11.12
N ALA A 153 7.28 13.52 -11.23
CA ALA A 153 7.38 14.20 -12.53
C ALA A 153 8.59 13.72 -13.32
N ARG A 154 9.75 13.60 -12.69
CA ARG A 154 10.96 13.05 -13.30
C ARG A 154 10.71 11.65 -13.87
N ALA A 155 10.10 10.79 -13.07
CA ALA A 155 9.84 9.41 -13.48
C ALA A 155 8.84 9.34 -14.64
N LEU A 156 7.79 10.16 -14.62
CA LEU A 156 6.77 10.24 -15.69
C LEU A 156 7.30 10.94 -16.95
N ASN A 157 8.22 11.89 -16.81
CA ASN A 157 8.88 12.59 -17.93
C ASN A 157 9.72 11.65 -18.81
N GLN A 158 10.11 10.51 -18.27
CA GLN A 158 10.76 9.43 -19.01
C GLN A 158 9.80 8.71 -19.97
N GLU A 159 8.48 8.96 -19.88
CA GLU A 159 7.43 8.29 -20.67
C GLU A 159 7.52 6.76 -20.61
N PRO A 160 7.59 6.18 -19.38
CA PRO A 160 7.79 4.75 -19.22
C PRO A 160 6.55 3.93 -19.55
N GLU A 161 6.77 2.68 -19.92
CA GLU A 161 5.72 1.65 -20.01
C GLU A 161 5.51 0.94 -18.67
N VAL A 162 6.59 0.83 -17.87
CA VAL A 162 6.60 0.26 -16.51
C VAL A 162 7.17 1.28 -15.52
N LEU A 163 6.47 1.52 -14.43
CA LEU A 163 6.90 2.39 -13.34
C LEU A 163 7.09 1.59 -12.06
N VAL A 164 8.30 1.65 -11.51
CA VAL A 164 8.66 0.96 -10.25
C VAL A 164 8.79 1.98 -9.13
N LEU A 165 8.04 1.78 -8.04
CA LEU A 165 7.97 2.72 -6.92
C LEU A 165 8.28 1.99 -5.60
N ASP A 166 9.29 2.45 -4.88
CA ASP A 166 9.59 1.93 -3.55
C ASP A 166 9.07 2.88 -2.48
N GLU A 167 8.01 2.48 -1.77
CA GLU A 167 7.34 3.25 -0.72
C GLU A 167 6.97 4.69 -1.14
N PRO A 168 6.25 4.91 -2.24
CA PRO A 168 6.02 6.24 -2.78
C PRO A 168 5.19 7.15 -1.86
N THR A 169 4.49 6.59 -0.88
CA THR A 169 3.65 7.33 0.09
C THR A 169 4.38 7.67 1.39
N SER A 170 5.61 7.19 1.57
CA SER A 170 6.39 7.44 2.79
C SER A 170 6.66 8.93 2.96
N PHE A 171 6.55 9.42 4.19
CA PHE A 171 6.75 10.82 4.59
C PHE A 171 5.75 11.83 4.00
N LEU A 172 4.69 11.36 3.33
CA LEU A 172 3.62 12.21 2.85
C LEU A 172 2.49 12.31 3.87
N ASP A 173 1.87 13.48 3.99
CA ASP A 173 0.60 13.62 4.68
C ASP A 173 -0.55 12.99 3.88
N ILE A 174 -1.72 12.87 4.50
CA ILE A 174 -2.89 12.20 3.91
C ILE A 174 -3.28 12.82 2.57
N ARG A 175 -3.24 14.16 2.46
CA ARG A 175 -3.60 14.86 1.22
C ARG A 175 -2.68 14.48 0.08
N HIS A 176 -1.37 14.59 0.29
CA HIS A 176 -0.38 14.29 -0.74
C HIS A 176 -0.34 12.79 -1.11
N LYS A 177 -0.61 11.88 -0.15
CA LYS A 177 -0.79 10.45 -0.45
C LYS A 177 -1.94 10.22 -1.43
N LEU A 178 -3.11 10.81 -1.14
CA LEU A 178 -4.29 10.67 -2.00
C LEU A 178 -4.06 11.28 -3.39
N GLU A 179 -3.44 12.47 -3.47
CA GLU A 179 -3.09 13.12 -4.74
C GLU A 179 -2.14 12.23 -5.58
N LEU A 180 -1.08 11.69 -4.97
CA LEU A 180 -0.12 10.80 -5.65
C LEU A 180 -0.81 9.54 -6.19
N LEU A 181 -1.62 8.87 -5.37
CA LEU A 181 -2.32 7.66 -5.78
C LEU A 181 -3.37 7.95 -6.87
N ALA A 182 -4.05 9.09 -6.83
CA ALA A 182 -4.97 9.52 -7.87
C ALA A 182 -4.24 9.73 -9.21
N ILE A 183 -3.10 10.43 -9.21
CA ILE A 183 -2.26 10.63 -10.40
C ILE A 183 -1.82 9.28 -10.98
N LEU A 184 -1.33 8.36 -10.14
CA LEU A 184 -0.92 7.02 -10.59
C LEU A 184 -2.08 6.27 -11.24
N LYS A 185 -3.26 6.28 -10.62
CA LYS A 185 -4.46 5.61 -11.14
C LYS A 185 -4.93 6.19 -12.47
N ASP A 186 -4.86 7.51 -12.62
CA ASP A 186 -5.19 8.19 -13.87
C ASP A 186 -4.19 7.84 -14.98
N MET A 187 -2.90 7.77 -14.67
CA MET A 187 -1.85 7.38 -15.63
C MET A 187 -1.99 5.93 -16.07
N VAL A 188 -2.26 5.02 -15.13
CA VAL A 188 -2.52 3.61 -15.42
C VAL A 188 -3.69 3.46 -16.40
N ARG A 189 -4.79 4.18 -16.15
CA ARG A 189 -6.00 4.11 -17.00
C ARG A 189 -5.85 4.82 -18.34
N SER A 190 -5.29 6.04 -18.34
CA SER A 190 -5.25 6.90 -19.54
C SER A 190 -4.10 6.58 -20.48
N ARG A 191 -2.95 6.11 -19.95
CA ARG A 191 -1.74 5.83 -20.71
C ARG A 191 -1.37 4.35 -20.74
N ASN A 192 -2.22 3.48 -20.17
CA ASN A 192 -1.96 2.04 -20.10
C ASN A 192 -0.62 1.72 -19.39
N LEU A 193 -0.22 2.60 -18.43
CA LEU A 193 0.99 2.46 -17.63
C LEU A 193 0.88 1.25 -16.72
N ALA A 194 1.92 0.42 -16.66
CA ALA A 194 2.02 -0.65 -15.68
C ALA A 194 2.81 -0.16 -14.47
N VAL A 195 2.31 -0.42 -13.27
CA VAL A 195 2.95 0.03 -12.03
C VAL A 195 3.24 -1.15 -11.12
N VAL A 196 4.47 -1.26 -10.64
CA VAL A 196 4.80 -2.13 -9.51
C VAL A 196 5.32 -1.28 -8.36
N MET A 197 4.77 -1.46 -7.17
CA MET A 197 5.17 -0.65 -6.02
C MET A 197 5.17 -1.43 -4.71
N SER A 198 5.93 -0.94 -3.72
CA SER A 198 5.79 -1.39 -2.34
C SER A 198 4.97 -0.38 -1.53
N LEU A 199 4.10 -0.86 -0.66
CA LEU A 199 3.34 -0.03 0.28
C LEU A 199 3.39 -0.64 1.68
N HIS A 200 3.41 0.25 2.69
CA HIS A 200 3.27 -0.13 4.10
C HIS A 200 1.83 0.05 4.60
N GLU A 201 1.10 1.00 4.02
CA GLU A 201 -0.28 1.27 4.39
C GLU A 201 -1.23 0.27 3.74
N LEU A 202 -1.72 -0.69 4.52
CA LEU A 202 -2.58 -1.78 4.06
C LEU A 202 -3.90 -1.28 3.47
N ASP A 203 -4.48 -0.22 4.07
CA ASP A 203 -5.71 0.39 3.59
C ASP A 203 -5.56 1.06 2.22
N LEU A 204 -4.39 1.65 1.94
CA LEU A 204 -4.08 2.20 0.63
C LEU A 204 -3.78 1.09 -0.38
N ALA A 205 -3.01 0.07 0.02
CA ALA A 205 -2.72 -1.08 -0.83
C ALA A 205 -4.03 -1.79 -1.27
N GLN A 206 -4.96 -2.02 -0.34
CA GLN A 206 -6.26 -2.62 -0.64
C GLN A 206 -7.08 -1.82 -1.67
N LYS A 207 -6.98 -0.47 -1.64
CA LYS A 207 -7.80 0.43 -2.48
C LYS A 207 -7.21 0.73 -3.85
N ILE A 208 -5.89 0.62 -4.00
CA ILE A 208 -5.21 1.04 -5.23
C ILE A 208 -4.81 -0.12 -6.13
N SER A 209 -4.54 -1.29 -5.56
CA SER A 209 -3.96 -2.42 -6.27
C SER A 209 -4.98 -3.17 -7.12
N ASP A 210 -4.55 -3.63 -8.29
CA ASP A 210 -5.24 -4.65 -9.08
C ASP A 210 -4.71 -6.05 -8.72
N TRP A 211 -3.42 -6.14 -8.33
CA TRP A 211 -2.76 -7.36 -7.91
C TRP A 211 -1.88 -7.12 -6.69
N VAL A 212 -1.89 -8.02 -5.73
CA VAL A 212 -1.12 -7.91 -4.49
C VAL A 212 -0.17 -9.10 -4.37
N VAL A 213 1.06 -8.82 -3.99
CA VAL A 213 2.13 -9.81 -3.77
C VAL A 213 2.57 -9.72 -2.31
N CYS A 214 2.39 -10.79 -1.57
CA CYS A 214 2.73 -10.90 -0.15
C CYS A 214 4.13 -11.48 0.01
N VAL A 215 5.05 -10.67 0.51
CA VAL A 215 6.45 -11.06 0.75
C VAL A 215 6.62 -11.41 2.22
N HIS A 216 7.06 -12.64 2.52
CA HIS A 216 7.30 -13.09 3.88
C HIS A 216 8.43 -14.12 3.93
N GLY A 217 9.35 -13.91 4.87
CA GLY A 217 10.50 -14.82 5.02
C GLY A 217 11.40 -14.78 3.78
N ASP A 218 11.58 -15.90 3.13
CA ASP A 218 12.44 -16.13 1.97
C ASP A 218 11.68 -16.37 0.65
N SER A 219 10.37 -16.07 0.62
CA SER A 219 9.49 -16.42 -0.49
C SER A 219 8.35 -15.42 -0.69
N ILE A 220 7.64 -15.57 -1.81
CA ILE A 220 6.31 -15.00 -2.00
C ILE A 220 5.32 -15.93 -1.32
N ALA A 221 4.76 -15.49 -0.19
CA ALA A 221 3.84 -16.29 0.60
C ALA A 221 2.49 -16.50 -0.10
N ARG A 222 1.98 -15.45 -0.78
CA ARG A 222 0.72 -15.45 -1.53
C ARG A 222 0.70 -14.31 -2.51
N GLN A 223 -0.06 -14.46 -3.60
CA GLN A 223 -0.37 -13.37 -4.52
C GLN A 223 -1.77 -13.54 -5.10
N GLY A 224 -2.42 -12.44 -5.44
CA GLY A 224 -3.80 -12.45 -5.95
C GLY A 224 -4.45 -11.07 -5.96
N PRO A 225 -5.72 -10.98 -6.35
CA PRO A 225 -6.48 -9.74 -6.26
C PRO A 225 -6.67 -9.34 -4.79
N PRO A 226 -6.87 -8.02 -4.51
CA PRO A 226 -7.02 -7.51 -3.14
C PRO A 226 -8.07 -8.24 -2.31
N GLU A 227 -9.20 -8.61 -2.92
CA GLU A 227 -10.33 -9.25 -2.25
C GLU A 227 -9.97 -10.63 -1.67
N GLU A 228 -8.99 -11.32 -2.27
CA GLU A 228 -8.52 -12.62 -1.81
C GLU A 228 -7.38 -12.52 -0.77
N ILE A 229 -6.65 -11.40 -0.78
CA ILE A 229 -5.49 -11.18 0.08
C ILE A 229 -5.88 -10.49 1.40
N PHE A 230 -6.68 -9.42 1.34
CA PHE A 230 -7.00 -8.62 2.51
C PHE A 230 -8.11 -9.25 3.36
N THR A 231 -7.88 -10.47 3.84
CA THR A 231 -8.70 -11.12 4.86
C THR A 231 -8.13 -10.88 6.25
N SER A 232 -9.00 -10.84 7.27
CA SER A 232 -8.57 -10.54 8.64
C SER A 232 -7.57 -11.56 9.16
N GLU A 233 -7.81 -12.84 8.90
CA GLU A 233 -6.96 -13.94 9.33
C GLU A 233 -5.59 -13.88 8.65
N TYR A 234 -5.58 -13.79 7.32
CA TYR A 234 -4.33 -13.85 6.55
C TYR A 234 -3.41 -12.65 6.80
N ILE A 235 -3.95 -11.44 6.84
CA ILE A 235 -3.13 -10.25 7.12
C ILE A 235 -2.58 -10.26 8.54
N THR A 236 -3.38 -10.71 9.52
CA THR A 236 -2.90 -10.85 10.91
C THR A 236 -1.75 -11.86 11.00
N GLU A 237 -1.84 -12.98 10.29
CA GLU A 237 -0.79 -14.00 10.18
C GLU A 237 0.45 -13.47 9.47
N LEU A 238 0.30 -12.86 8.28
CA LEU A 238 1.39 -12.32 7.46
C LEU A 238 2.28 -11.34 8.22
N TYR A 239 1.68 -10.50 9.06
CA TYR A 239 2.40 -9.51 9.86
C TYR A 239 2.80 -10.01 11.25
N GLY A 240 2.45 -11.25 11.61
CA GLY A 240 2.76 -11.83 12.92
C GLY A 240 2.19 -11.02 14.07
N ALA A 241 1.00 -10.43 13.90
CA ALA A 241 0.39 -9.58 14.90
C ALA A 241 -0.05 -10.40 16.12
N ALA A 242 0.84 -10.54 17.11
CA ALA A 242 0.57 -11.27 18.34
C ALA A 242 -0.46 -10.59 19.24
N ARG A 243 -0.63 -9.26 19.11
CA ARG A 243 -1.57 -8.45 19.91
C ARG A 243 -2.35 -7.53 19.00
N GLY A 244 -3.61 -7.86 18.76
CA GLY A 244 -4.49 -7.16 17.86
C GLY A 244 -4.83 -7.96 16.61
N SER A 245 -5.63 -7.37 15.74
CA SER A 245 -6.10 -8.00 14.51
C SER A 245 -6.28 -6.99 13.39
N TYR A 246 -6.25 -7.48 12.15
CA TYR A 246 -6.62 -6.68 11.00
C TYR A 246 -8.13 -6.81 10.75
N ASN A 247 -8.80 -5.69 10.59
CA ASN A 247 -10.20 -5.64 10.22
C ASN A 247 -10.32 -5.41 8.71
N ALA A 248 -10.63 -6.48 7.96
CA ALA A 248 -10.73 -6.43 6.50
C ALA A 248 -11.85 -5.50 6.00
N LEU A 249 -12.93 -5.35 6.75
CA LEU A 249 -14.07 -4.50 6.37
C LEU A 249 -13.70 -3.01 6.36
N PHE A 250 -12.88 -2.58 7.32
CA PHE A 250 -12.47 -1.17 7.46
C PHE A 250 -11.04 -0.91 6.95
N GLY A 251 -10.29 -1.97 6.61
CA GLY A 251 -8.87 -1.85 6.26
C GLY A 251 -8.01 -1.33 7.42
N SER A 252 -8.45 -1.53 8.67
CA SER A 252 -7.84 -0.97 9.87
C SER A 252 -7.30 -2.04 10.81
N LEU A 253 -6.33 -1.64 11.66
CA LEU A 253 -5.85 -2.47 12.74
C LEU A 253 -6.68 -2.17 14.01
N GLU A 254 -7.10 -3.22 14.70
CA GLU A 254 -7.72 -3.14 16.02
C GLU A 254 -6.76 -3.71 17.07
N LEU A 255 -6.70 -3.06 18.22
CA LEU A 255 -5.87 -3.52 19.34
C LEU A 255 -6.49 -4.78 19.99
N GLU A 256 -5.72 -5.43 20.85
CA GLU A 256 -6.21 -6.57 21.64
C GLU A 256 -7.33 -6.15 22.62
N ALA A 257 -8.27 -7.06 22.85
CA ALA A 257 -9.29 -6.89 23.88
C ALA A 257 -8.68 -6.73 25.28
N VAL A 258 -9.29 -5.91 26.11
CA VAL A 258 -8.88 -5.76 27.51
C VAL A 258 -9.19 -7.04 28.26
N SER A 259 -8.19 -7.59 28.96
CA SER A 259 -8.33 -8.83 29.72
C SER A 259 -9.16 -8.60 31.00
N GLY A 260 -9.99 -9.56 31.34
CA GLY A 260 -10.81 -9.55 32.58
C GLY A 260 -12.28 -9.86 32.29
N PRO A 261 -13.07 -10.06 33.34
CA PRO A 261 -14.50 -10.25 33.20
C PRO A 261 -15.14 -8.92 32.72
N PRO A 262 -16.15 -8.97 31.83
CA PRO A 262 -16.81 -7.76 31.37
C PRO A 262 -17.45 -6.95 32.51
N GLU A 263 -17.11 -5.67 32.61
CA GLU A 263 -17.69 -4.73 33.57
C GLU A 263 -18.85 -3.96 32.95
N VAL A 264 -18.88 -3.81 31.63
CA VAL A 264 -19.86 -3.07 30.86
C VAL A 264 -20.46 -3.93 29.79
N PHE A 265 -21.76 -3.86 29.59
CA PHE A 265 -22.47 -4.43 28.46
C PHE A 265 -22.88 -3.34 27.47
N VAL A 266 -22.38 -3.42 26.24
CA VAL A 266 -22.67 -2.43 25.19
C VAL A 266 -23.66 -3.02 24.19
N ILE A 267 -24.82 -2.40 24.08
CA ILE A 267 -25.81 -2.70 23.04
C ILE A 267 -25.49 -1.78 21.87
N GLY A 268 -24.91 -2.37 20.81
CA GLY A 268 -24.54 -1.67 19.56
C GLY A 268 -25.36 -2.18 18.39
N GLY A 269 -24.94 -1.81 17.20
CA GLY A 269 -25.48 -2.22 15.91
C GLY A 269 -25.40 -1.10 14.87
N GLY A 270 -25.23 -1.47 13.60
CA GLY A 270 -25.16 -0.51 12.49
C GLY A 270 -23.99 0.47 12.52
N GLY A 271 -22.91 0.14 13.23
CA GLY A 271 -21.70 0.97 13.33
C GLY A 271 -21.67 1.92 14.53
N ILE A 272 -22.76 2.08 15.27
CA ILE A 272 -22.82 3.04 16.40
C ILE A 272 -22.08 2.56 17.66
N GLY A 273 -21.85 1.26 17.80
CA GLY A 273 -21.09 0.68 18.90
C GLY A 273 -19.57 0.90 18.79
N ILE A 274 -19.02 0.99 17.59
CA ILE A 274 -17.57 1.09 17.33
C ILE A 274 -16.88 2.21 18.14
N PRO A 275 -17.37 3.47 18.19
CA PRO A 275 -16.75 4.51 18.99
C PRO A 275 -16.73 4.18 20.47
N VAL A 276 -17.79 3.51 20.98
CA VAL A 276 -17.91 3.11 22.39
C VAL A 276 -16.91 2.01 22.70
N TYR A 277 -16.79 0.98 21.85
CA TYR A 277 -15.84 -0.12 22.01
C TYR A 277 -14.41 0.40 22.10
N ARG A 278 -14.03 1.29 21.16
CA ARG A 278 -12.70 1.92 21.16
C ARG A 278 -12.47 2.84 22.36
N CYS A 279 -13.53 3.48 22.88
CA CYS A 279 -13.44 4.27 24.10
C CYS A 279 -13.16 3.39 25.31
N LEU A 280 -13.92 2.32 25.51
CA LEU A 280 -13.74 1.38 26.61
C LEU A 280 -12.38 0.69 26.57
N GLN A 281 -11.94 0.28 25.36
CA GLN A 281 -10.61 -0.30 25.16
C GLN A 281 -9.51 0.67 25.60
N ARG A 282 -9.57 1.97 25.20
CA ARG A 282 -8.60 2.99 25.65
C ARG A 282 -8.61 3.25 27.15
N GLN A 283 -9.77 3.08 27.80
CA GLN A 283 -9.91 3.22 29.26
C GLN A 283 -9.44 1.98 30.04
N GLY A 284 -9.08 0.90 29.32
CA GLY A 284 -8.72 -0.35 29.95
C GLY A 284 -9.89 -1.07 30.63
N THR A 285 -11.14 -0.79 30.20
CA THR A 285 -12.35 -1.38 30.74
C THR A 285 -12.81 -2.56 29.90
N PRO A 286 -12.78 -3.79 30.43
CA PRO A 286 -13.26 -4.97 29.74
C PRO A 286 -14.79 -4.88 29.57
N PHE A 287 -15.29 -5.21 28.38
CA PHE A 287 -16.72 -5.10 28.08
C PHE A 287 -17.24 -6.30 27.29
N ALA A 288 -18.53 -6.54 27.38
CA ALA A 288 -19.24 -7.43 26.49
C ALA A 288 -20.06 -6.61 25.48
N ALA A 289 -20.11 -7.07 24.24
CA ALA A 289 -20.86 -6.43 23.17
C ALA A 289 -21.94 -7.39 22.64
N GLY A 290 -23.12 -6.86 22.37
CA GLY A 290 -24.19 -7.67 21.78
C GLY A 290 -25.57 -7.00 21.88
N VAL A 291 -26.62 -7.60 21.33
CA VAL A 291 -26.63 -8.84 20.55
C VAL A 291 -26.38 -8.46 19.09
N LEU A 292 -25.26 -8.89 18.51
CA LEU A 292 -24.83 -8.47 17.17
C LEU A 292 -24.98 -9.62 16.16
N GLY A 293 -25.65 -9.35 15.04
CA GLY A 293 -25.61 -10.26 13.90
C GLY A 293 -24.22 -10.34 13.31
N ARG A 294 -23.81 -11.49 12.77
CA ARG A 294 -22.48 -11.64 12.15
C ARG A 294 -22.23 -10.73 10.94
N ASN A 295 -23.30 -10.24 10.32
CA ASN A 295 -23.28 -9.27 9.21
C ASN A 295 -23.47 -7.83 9.68
N ASP A 296 -23.49 -7.56 10.98
CA ASP A 296 -23.55 -6.21 11.54
C ASP A 296 -22.17 -5.54 11.42
N LEU A 297 -22.15 -4.24 11.13
CA LEU A 297 -20.92 -3.44 11.02
C LEU A 297 -20.11 -3.41 12.32
N ASP A 298 -20.79 -3.46 13.47
CA ASP A 298 -20.15 -3.47 14.78
C ASP A 298 -19.49 -4.83 15.10
N TYR A 299 -19.96 -5.93 14.48
CA TYR A 299 -19.54 -7.28 14.83
C TYR A 299 -18.02 -7.52 14.72
N PRO A 300 -17.34 -7.17 13.61
CA PRO A 300 -15.89 -7.42 13.48
C PRO A 300 -15.06 -6.65 14.51
N VAL A 301 -15.48 -5.43 14.85
CA VAL A 301 -14.78 -4.60 15.85
C VAL A 301 -15.07 -5.09 17.28
N ALA A 302 -16.32 -5.47 17.55
CA ALA A 302 -16.67 -6.10 18.82
C ALA A 302 -15.88 -7.40 19.04
N GLN A 303 -15.73 -8.22 18.00
CA GLN A 303 -14.98 -9.46 18.05
C GLN A 303 -13.49 -9.26 18.39
N ALA A 304 -12.91 -8.13 17.95
CA ALA A 304 -11.53 -7.77 18.22
C ALA A 304 -11.34 -7.14 19.63
N LEU A 305 -12.26 -6.27 20.07
CA LEU A 305 -12.07 -5.41 21.23
C LEU A 305 -12.84 -5.84 22.48
N ALA A 306 -13.93 -6.61 22.34
CA ALA A 306 -14.72 -7.05 23.48
C ALA A 306 -14.14 -8.31 24.12
N ALA A 307 -14.20 -8.42 25.43
CA ALA A 307 -13.91 -9.65 26.14
C ALA A 307 -14.89 -10.78 25.79
N GLU A 308 -16.15 -10.41 25.45
CA GLU A 308 -17.19 -11.34 25.01
C GLU A 308 -18.09 -10.66 23.97
N THR A 309 -18.36 -11.36 22.85
CA THR A 309 -19.30 -10.91 21.81
C THR A 309 -20.48 -11.84 21.73
N ILE A 310 -21.69 -11.32 22.01
CA ILE A 310 -22.93 -12.10 22.02
C ILE A 310 -23.59 -12.02 20.65
N VAL A 311 -23.76 -13.18 20.04
CA VAL A 311 -24.40 -13.33 18.72
C VAL A 311 -25.77 -13.98 18.92
N PRO A 312 -26.82 -13.57 18.18
CA PRO A 312 -28.12 -14.22 18.25
C PRO A 312 -27.94 -15.71 17.91
N SER A 313 -28.33 -16.59 18.82
CA SER A 313 -28.39 -18.02 18.53
C SER A 313 -29.46 -18.22 17.46
N GLY A 314 -29.05 -18.56 16.22
CA GLY A 314 -29.95 -18.96 15.15
C GLY A 314 -30.69 -20.24 15.53
N ARG A 315 -31.77 -20.12 16.32
CA ARG A 315 -32.74 -21.18 16.53
C ARG A 315 -34.04 -20.84 15.82
N ARG A 316 -34.48 -21.79 15.03
CA ARG A 316 -35.90 -21.98 14.70
C ARG A 316 -36.77 -21.64 15.91
N ARG A 317 -37.88 -20.95 15.67
CA ARG A 317 -38.92 -20.64 16.65
C ARG A 317 -39.17 -21.83 17.60
N SER A 318 -38.76 -21.66 18.86
CA SER A 318 -39.38 -22.34 20.00
C SER A 318 -39.18 -21.47 21.21
N ASN A 319 -40.31 -20.92 21.68
CA ASN A 319 -40.62 -20.35 22.99
C ASN A 319 -39.52 -19.70 23.83
N GLY A 320 -39.68 -18.39 23.96
CA GLY A 320 -38.95 -17.46 24.81
C GLY A 320 -38.46 -18.00 26.14
N ARG A 321 -37.14 -17.86 26.32
CA ARG A 321 -36.49 -17.47 27.56
C ARG A 321 -35.15 -16.84 27.19
N CYS A 322 -34.96 -15.58 27.53
CA CYS A 322 -33.61 -14.98 27.60
C CYS A 322 -32.77 -15.81 28.58
N PRO A 323 -31.47 -16.09 28.25
CA PRO A 323 -30.57 -16.62 29.25
C PRO A 323 -30.51 -15.63 30.41
N SER A 324 -30.78 -16.08 31.61
CA SER A 324 -30.66 -15.28 32.84
C SER A 324 -29.19 -15.03 33.11
N TRP A 325 -28.76 -13.82 32.91
CA TRP A 325 -27.45 -13.34 33.34
C TRP A 325 -27.51 -13.06 34.85
N SER A 326 -27.00 -13.98 35.66
CA SER A 326 -26.86 -13.81 37.11
C SER A 326 -25.48 -13.23 37.38
N GLY A 327 -25.35 -11.91 37.46
CA GLY A 327 -24.12 -11.30 37.95
C GLY A 327 -23.74 -9.88 37.57
N ALA A 328 -24.57 -9.13 36.85
CA ALA A 328 -24.27 -7.72 36.64
C ALA A 328 -25.35 -6.81 37.23
N LYS A 329 -24.98 -6.03 38.24
CA LYS A 329 -25.77 -4.89 38.69
C LYS A 329 -25.74 -3.85 37.57
N GLY A 330 -26.93 -3.55 37.04
CA GLY A 330 -27.11 -2.66 35.92
C GLY A 330 -26.49 -1.27 36.12
N CYS A 331 -25.73 -0.84 35.16
CA CYS A 331 -25.43 0.56 34.96
C CYS A 331 -25.73 0.89 33.49
N CYS A 332 -26.95 1.33 33.24
CA CYS A 332 -27.36 1.93 31.98
C CYS A 332 -26.77 3.34 31.94
N ALA A 333 -25.57 3.51 31.35
CA ALA A 333 -25.02 4.84 31.11
C ALA A 333 -25.79 5.50 29.97
N ARG A 334 -26.70 6.41 30.29
CA ARG A 334 -27.28 7.35 29.34
C ARG A 334 -26.22 8.32 28.88
N TRP A 335 -25.83 8.17 27.64
CA TRP A 335 -25.03 9.18 26.95
C TRP A 335 -25.95 10.39 26.67
N ARG A 336 -25.74 11.52 27.36
CA ARG A 336 -26.31 12.81 26.96
C ARG A 336 -25.40 13.41 25.89
N SER A 337 -25.95 13.62 24.70
CA SER A 337 -25.38 14.53 23.72
C SER A 337 -25.24 15.91 24.36
N SER A 338 -24.01 16.37 24.59
CA SER A 338 -23.73 17.78 24.84
C SER A 338 -23.61 18.48 23.51
N GLU A 339 -24.67 19.10 23.05
CA GLU A 339 -24.60 20.25 22.17
C GLU A 339 -23.82 21.36 22.88
N ARG A 340 -22.66 21.73 22.32
CA ARG A 340 -22.19 23.12 22.16
C ARG A 340 -20.97 23.13 21.20
#